data_2a785bd114b17d4de0689446b0401c41
#
_entry.id   2a785bd114b17d4de0689446b0401c41
#
_cell.length_a   1.000
_cell.length_b   1.000
_cell.length_c   1.000
_cell.angle_alpha   90.00
_cell.angle_beta   90.00
_cell.angle_gamma   90.00
#
_symmetry.space_group_name_H-M   'P 1'
#
loop_
_entity.id
_entity.type
_entity.pdbx_description
1 polymer ?
#
loop_
_entity_poly.entity_id
_entity_poly.type
_entity_poly.pdbx_seq_one_letter_code
_entity_poly.pdbx_strand_id
1 'polypeptide(L)'
;MWGDWKASLIGELVRKCRLVMRGEQLPEPDPIDPELLSLAADGGVQVRLVPAGSPHMYTVSLIAPDQRGLLSKAAGVLSLNSLRVFSASVASHAGSAINTFEVSPRFGSPPAAGLLRQQLISAIDGDTDIIAALDERERESAQFATGVVGDTTPAVPTNYAPAPPRIRWFEPAGNADQQIVEIRTSDAPGLLARITATLERHGVDIAWAKVNTLGSSVVDTFCLSTGPEQAVLEAAIASVLPAVAPQPKKAAAS
;
A
#
# COMPACT_ATOMS: atom_id res chain seq x y z
N MET A 1 2.24 17.58 17.39
CA MET A 1 2.95 16.60 18.21
C MET A 1 3.39 15.46 17.29
N TRP A 2 4.66 15.13 17.27
CA TRP A 2 5.17 13.97 16.53
C TRP A 2 4.67 12.71 17.27
N GLY A 3 3.88 11.87 16.63
CA GLY A 3 3.37 10.67 17.28
C GLY A 3 4.50 9.69 17.63
N ASP A 4 4.35 8.96 18.72
CA ASP A 4 5.36 8.03 19.28
C ASP A 4 5.84 6.99 18.25
N TRP A 5 4.98 6.60 17.31
CA TRP A 5 5.33 5.69 16.22
C TRP A 5 6.38 6.25 15.24
N LYS A 6 6.34 7.58 14.96
CA LYS A 6 7.37 8.23 14.11
C LYS A 6 8.72 8.26 14.80
N ALA A 7 8.73 8.51 16.12
CA ALA A 7 9.95 8.45 16.91
C ALA A 7 10.54 7.03 16.92
N SER A 8 9.70 6.01 17.02
CA SER A 8 10.10 4.60 16.94
C SER A 8 10.70 4.25 15.57
N LEU A 9 10.05 4.62 14.46
CA LEU A 9 10.55 4.40 13.09
C LEU A 9 11.90 5.08 12.85
N ILE A 10 12.05 6.32 13.29
CA ILE A 10 13.31 7.06 13.16
C ILE A 10 14.39 6.40 14.03
N GLY A 11 14.04 5.99 15.24
CA GLY A 11 14.95 5.28 16.15
C GLY A 11 15.44 3.96 15.55
N GLU A 12 14.55 3.19 14.94
CA GLU A 12 14.89 1.94 14.25
C GLU A 12 15.78 2.19 13.03
N LEU A 13 15.45 3.19 12.21
CA LEU A 13 16.26 3.57 11.06
C LEU A 13 17.67 3.99 11.48
N VAL A 14 17.80 4.85 12.49
CA VAL A 14 19.10 5.28 13.02
C VAL A 14 19.89 4.10 13.56
N ARG A 15 19.24 3.15 14.25
CA ARG A 15 19.88 1.93 14.73
C ARG A 15 20.41 1.09 13.56
N LYS A 16 19.59 0.84 12.54
CA LYS A 16 19.98 0.09 11.34
C LYS A 16 21.13 0.77 10.59
N CYS A 17 21.06 2.09 10.39
CA CYS A 17 22.15 2.85 9.77
C CYS A 17 23.48 2.72 10.56
N ARG A 18 23.43 2.79 11.89
CA ARG A 18 24.63 2.62 12.74
C ARG A 18 25.25 1.23 12.63
N LEU A 19 24.43 0.18 12.53
CA LEU A 19 24.93 -1.18 12.32
C LEU A 19 25.66 -1.29 10.98
N VAL A 20 25.05 -0.81 9.89
CA VAL A 20 25.68 -0.81 8.56
C VAL A 20 26.96 0.00 8.54
N MET A 21 27.00 1.19 9.17
CA MET A 21 28.21 2.02 9.25
C MET A 21 29.35 1.36 10.04
N ARG A 22 29.05 0.43 10.93
CA ARG A 22 30.03 -0.37 11.68
C ARG A 22 30.46 -1.65 10.95
N GLY A 23 29.89 -1.91 9.76
CA GLY A 23 30.11 -3.18 9.05
C GLY A 23 29.42 -4.37 9.69
N GLU A 24 28.51 -4.14 10.63
CA GLU A 24 27.71 -5.17 11.28
C GLU A 24 26.55 -5.59 10.36
N GLN A 25 26.14 -6.86 10.44
CA GLN A 25 24.99 -7.35 9.69
C GLN A 25 23.70 -6.72 10.25
N LEU A 26 22.79 -6.38 9.34
CA LEU A 26 21.43 -5.99 9.75
C LEU A 26 20.77 -7.16 10.49
N PRO A 27 20.01 -6.89 11.57
CA PRO A 27 19.22 -7.93 12.20
C PRO A 27 18.30 -8.57 11.16
N GLU A 28 18.12 -9.88 11.28
CA GLU A 28 17.12 -10.58 10.47
C GLU A 28 15.77 -9.88 10.60
N PRO A 29 14.92 -9.91 9.55
CA PRO A 29 13.55 -9.43 9.65
C PRO A 29 12.86 -10.06 10.87
N ASP A 30 12.01 -9.30 11.55
CA ASP A 30 11.26 -9.83 12.66
C ASP A 30 10.55 -11.13 12.21
N PRO A 31 10.61 -12.19 13.03
CA PRO A 31 9.98 -13.45 12.69
C PRO A 31 8.48 -13.24 12.48
N ILE A 32 7.91 -13.94 11.50
CA ILE A 32 6.47 -13.92 11.27
C ILE A 32 5.78 -14.41 12.54
N ASP A 33 4.70 -13.72 12.94
CA ASP A 33 3.88 -14.09 14.09
C ASP A 33 3.51 -15.60 14.01
N PRO A 34 3.82 -16.41 15.04
CA PRO A 34 3.50 -17.84 15.04
C PRO A 34 2.03 -18.16 14.79
N GLU A 35 1.11 -17.26 15.20
CA GLU A 35 -0.32 -17.40 14.91
C GLU A 35 -0.60 -17.31 13.41
N LEU A 36 0.08 -16.40 12.70
CA LEU A 36 -0.05 -16.27 11.24
C LEU A 36 0.54 -17.48 10.52
N LEU A 37 1.62 -18.06 11.04
CA LEU A 37 2.18 -19.32 10.51
C LEU A 37 1.20 -20.47 10.67
N SER A 38 0.51 -20.57 11.82
CA SER A 38 -0.53 -21.57 12.04
C SER A 38 -1.69 -21.40 11.05
N LEU A 39 -2.19 -20.18 10.88
CA LEU A 39 -3.25 -19.89 9.90
C LEU A 39 -2.82 -20.20 8.46
N ALA A 40 -1.56 -19.97 8.12
CA ALA A 40 -1.02 -20.33 6.81
C ALA A 40 -0.96 -21.85 6.62
N ALA A 41 -0.64 -22.60 7.67
CA ALA A 41 -0.61 -24.06 7.66
C ALA A 41 -2.01 -24.68 7.55
N ASP A 42 -3.05 -24.05 8.10
CA ASP A 42 -4.44 -24.48 7.96
C ASP A 42 -4.96 -24.37 6.53
N GLY A 43 -4.28 -23.58 5.70
CA GLY A 43 -4.56 -23.43 4.28
C GLY A 43 -5.80 -22.60 3.96
N GLY A 44 -6.07 -22.43 2.65
CA GLY A 44 -7.19 -21.64 2.16
C GLY A 44 -7.02 -20.13 2.42
N VAL A 45 -8.11 -19.39 2.33
CA VAL A 45 -8.11 -17.94 2.59
C VAL A 45 -8.48 -17.67 4.05
N GLN A 46 -7.59 -17.00 4.77
CA GLN A 46 -7.78 -16.60 6.16
C GLN A 46 -7.62 -15.09 6.30
N VAL A 47 -8.37 -14.51 7.23
CA VAL A 47 -8.28 -13.08 7.56
C VAL A 47 -8.30 -12.91 9.07
N ARG A 48 -7.25 -12.27 9.58
CA ARG A 48 -7.16 -11.86 10.98
C ARG A 48 -7.21 -10.33 11.06
N LEU A 49 -8.06 -9.79 11.91
CA LEU A 49 -8.18 -8.37 12.17
C LEU A 49 -8.10 -8.15 13.68
N VAL A 50 -7.10 -7.40 14.13
CA VAL A 50 -6.87 -7.11 15.55
C VAL A 50 -6.58 -5.62 15.76
N PRO A 51 -6.96 -5.04 16.92
CA PRO A 51 -6.54 -3.70 17.25
C PRO A 51 -5.01 -3.58 17.30
N ALA A 52 -4.46 -2.51 16.74
CA ALA A 52 -3.05 -2.15 16.87
C ALA A 52 -2.85 -1.20 18.07
N GLY A 53 -1.59 -0.96 18.44
CA GLY A 53 -1.23 -0.22 19.66
C GLY A 53 -1.68 1.24 19.74
N SER A 54 -2.29 1.79 18.69
CA SER A 54 -2.83 3.15 18.66
C SER A 54 -4.35 3.16 18.48
N PRO A 55 -5.08 4.15 19.05
CA PRO A 55 -6.52 4.27 18.85
C PRO A 55 -6.89 4.32 17.35
N HIS A 56 -7.95 3.63 16.97
CA HIS A 56 -8.44 3.53 15.59
C HIS A 56 -7.46 2.89 14.58
N MET A 57 -6.36 2.29 15.04
CA MET A 57 -5.46 1.52 14.21
C MET A 57 -5.71 0.02 14.38
N TYR A 58 -5.61 -0.71 13.29
CA TYR A 58 -5.84 -2.15 13.25
C TYR A 58 -4.76 -2.81 12.40
N THR A 59 -4.37 -4.01 12.80
CA THR A 59 -3.57 -4.91 11.96
C THR A 59 -4.52 -5.88 11.26
N VAL A 60 -4.46 -5.91 9.93
CA VAL A 60 -5.19 -6.86 9.09
C VAL A 60 -4.18 -7.77 8.42
N SER A 61 -4.26 -9.06 8.72
CA SER A 61 -3.46 -10.09 8.04
C SER A 61 -4.37 -10.89 7.11
N LEU A 62 -4.03 -10.86 5.82
CA LEU A 62 -4.73 -11.57 4.75
C LEU A 62 -3.82 -12.71 4.27
N ILE A 63 -4.24 -13.94 4.47
CA ILE A 63 -3.46 -15.14 4.17
C ILE A 63 -4.21 -15.92 3.11
N ALA A 64 -3.52 -16.34 2.06
CA ALA A 64 -4.09 -17.17 1.00
C ALA A 64 -2.99 -17.99 0.32
N PRO A 65 -3.34 -19.02 -0.46
CA PRO A 65 -2.38 -19.69 -1.33
C PRO A 65 -1.64 -18.65 -2.19
N ASP A 66 -0.30 -18.80 -2.25
CA ASP A 66 0.54 -17.83 -2.95
C ASP A 66 0.24 -17.85 -4.45
N GLN A 67 -0.12 -16.71 -4.97
CA GLN A 67 -0.46 -16.53 -6.38
C GLN A 67 -0.23 -15.09 -6.81
N ARG A 68 0.05 -14.91 -8.09
CA ARG A 68 0.24 -13.60 -8.69
C ARG A 68 -1.01 -12.73 -8.48
N GLY A 69 -0.83 -11.45 -8.18
CA GLY A 69 -1.91 -10.49 -8.00
C GLY A 69 -2.62 -10.53 -6.64
N LEU A 70 -2.21 -11.39 -5.72
CA LEU A 70 -2.84 -11.47 -4.41
C LEU A 70 -2.73 -10.14 -3.65
N LEU A 71 -1.60 -9.45 -3.73
CA LEU A 71 -1.41 -8.16 -3.07
C LEU A 71 -2.36 -7.09 -3.63
N SER A 72 -2.60 -7.06 -4.94
CA SER A 72 -3.53 -6.11 -5.56
C SER A 72 -4.97 -6.35 -5.10
N LYS A 73 -5.38 -7.63 -5.04
CA LYS A 73 -6.70 -8.04 -4.54
C LYS A 73 -6.87 -7.69 -3.06
N ALA A 74 -5.88 -8.02 -2.24
CA ALA A 74 -5.88 -7.70 -0.81
C ALA A 74 -5.98 -6.19 -0.56
N ALA A 75 -5.12 -5.39 -1.18
CA ALA A 75 -5.13 -3.93 -1.06
C ALA A 75 -6.45 -3.31 -1.57
N GLY A 76 -7.00 -3.87 -2.63
CA GLY A 76 -8.27 -3.44 -3.19
C GLY A 76 -9.46 -3.71 -2.28
N VAL A 77 -9.53 -4.91 -1.69
CA VAL A 77 -10.56 -5.25 -0.69
C VAL A 77 -10.51 -4.29 0.50
N LEU A 78 -9.31 -3.97 1.00
CA LEU A 78 -9.17 -2.98 2.08
C LEU A 78 -9.69 -1.60 1.64
N SER A 79 -9.34 -1.15 0.45
CA SER A 79 -9.78 0.14 -0.09
C SER A 79 -11.29 0.21 -0.31
N LEU A 80 -11.91 -0.85 -0.86
CA LEU A 80 -13.37 -0.95 -1.02
C LEU A 80 -14.11 -0.90 0.32
N ASN A 81 -13.46 -1.29 1.41
CA ASN A 81 -14.01 -1.17 2.76
C ASN A 81 -13.61 0.13 3.47
N SER A 82 -13.17 1.14 2.75
CA SER A 82 -12.75 2.43 3.31
C SER A 82 -11.65 2.32 4.37
N LEU A 83 -10.80 1.31 4.29
CA LEU A 83 -9.64 1.17 5.13
C LEU A 83 -8.45 1.89 4.48
N ARG A 84 -7.88 2.83 5.19
CA ARG A 84 -6.64 3.51 4.79
C ARG A 84 -5.45 2.68 5.22
N VAL A 85 -4.58 2.33 4.30
CA VAL A 85 -3.35 1.59 4.58
C VAL A 85 -2.25 2.57 4.98
N PHE A 86 -1.59 2.31 6.11
CA PHE A 86 -0.44 3.07 6.61
C PHE A 86 0.86 2.33 6.41
N SER A 87 0.84 1.02 6.57
CA SER A 87 1.96 0.15 6.24
C SER A 87 1.46 -1.17 5.68
N ALA A 88 2.30 -1.80 4.87
CA ALA A 88 2.08 -3.16 4.41
C ALA A 88 3.40 -3.92 4.35
N SER A 89 3.33 -5.20 4.67
CA SER A 89 4.40 -6.16 4.48
C SER A 89 3.86 -7.42 3.84
N VAL A 90 4.67 -8.02 2.98
CA VAL A 90 4.38 -9.28 2.29
C VAL A 90 5.44 -10.29 2.65
N ALA A 91 5.01 -11.48 3.03
CA ALA A 91 5.86 -12.62 3.30
C ALA A 91 5.23 -13.86 2.70
N SER A 92 6.05 -14.86 2.34
CA SER A 92 5.58 -16.17 1.88
C SER A 92 6.08 -17.25 2.84
N HIS A 93 5.20 -18.19 3.19
CA HIS A 93 5.52 -19.33 4.02
C HIS A 93 4.75 -20.57 3.58
N ALA A 94 5.47 -21.67 3.33
CA ALA A 94 4.88 -22.98 2.99
C ALA A 94 3.84 -22.93 1.86
N GLY A 95 4.06 -22.11 0.81
CA GLY A 95 3.14 -21.96 -0.32
C GLY A 95 1.94 -21.03 -0.06
N SER A 96 1.90 -20.37 1.08
CA SER A 96 0.92 -19.33 1.40
C SER A 96 1.59 -17.96 1.42
N ALA A 97 0.94 -16.96 0.86
CA ALA A 97 1.34 -15.56 1.03
C ALA A 97 0.62 -14.96 2.24
N ILE A 98 1.36 -14.22 3.06
CA ILE A 98 0.91 -13.54 4.26
C ILE A 98 1.08 -12.05 4.03
N ASN A 99 -0.02 -11.36 3.77
CA ASN A 99 -0.06 -9.92 3.57
C ASN A 99 -0.55 -9.25 4.86
N THR A 100 0.31 -8.52 5.53
CA THR A 100 -0.02 -7.82 6.79
C THR A 100 -0.06 -6.32 6.56
N PHE A 101 -1.17 -5.69 6.97
CA PHE A 101 -1.41 -4.27 6.79
C PHE A 101 -1.72 -3.61 8.14
N GLU A 102 -1.16 -2.42 8.36
CA GLU A 102 -1.66 -1.51 9.38
C GLU A 102 -2.65 -0.55 8.72
N VAL A 103 -3.86 -0.52 9.24
CA VAL A 103 -4.96 0.22 8.62
C VAL A 103 -5.73 1.06 9.64
N SER A 104 -6.42 2.08 9.17
CA SER A 104 -7.44 2.81 9.93
C SER A 104 -8.70 2.97 9.09
N PRO A 105 -9.89 2.76 9.66
CA PRO A 105 -11.13 3.09 8.98
C PRO A 105 -11.20 4.59 8.70
N ARG A 106 -11.63 4.96 7.50
CA ARG A 106 -11.90 6.38 7.17
C ARG A 106 -13.15 6.89 7.87
N PHE A 107 -14.08 5.97 8.18
CA PHE A 107 -15.36 6.26 8.84
C PHE A 107 -15.72 5.10 9.77
N GLY A 108 -16.27 5.41 10.95
CA GLY A 108 -16.84 4.42 11.86
C GLY A 108 -15.87 3.37 12.37
N SER A 109 -16.31 2.13 12.38
CA SER A 109 -15.54 0.96 12.82
C SER A 109 -15.04 0.14 11.63
N PRO A 110 -13.99 -0.66 11.79
CA PRO A 110 -13.54 -1.55 10.73
C PRO A 110 -14.60 -2.61 10.42
N PRO A 111 -14.65 -3.14 9.19
CA PRO A 111 -15.53 -4.24 8.83
C PRO A 111 -15.16 -5.52 9.60
N ALA A 112 -16.10 -6.45 9.70
CA ALA A 112 -15.80 -7.76 10.27
C ALA A 112 -14.78 -8.53 9.40
N ALA A 113 -13.87 -9.27 10.04
CA ALA A 113 -12.88 -10.09 9.34
C ALA A 113 -13.52 -11.09 8.35
N GLY A 114 -14.69 -11.64 8.70
CA GLY A 114 -15.46 -12.54 7.83
C GLY A 114 -15.91 -11.89 6.52
N LEU A 115 -16.27 -10.61 6.54
CA LEU A 115 -16.63 -9.86 5.33
C LEU A 115 -15.41 -9.66 4.43
N LEU A 116 -14.28 -9.23 5.01
CA LEU A 116 -13.02 -9.08 4.26
C LEU A 116 -12.59 -10.40 3.63
N ARG A 117 -12.73 -11.51 4.38
CA ARG A 117 -12.42 -12.85 3.89
C ARG A 117 -13.30 -13.22 2.69
N GLN A 118 -14.60 -13.03 2.78
CA GLN A 118 -15.54 -13.35 1.70
C GLN A 118 -15.22 -12.54 0.44
N GLN A 119 -14.98 -11.24 0.58
CA GLN A 119 -14.62 -10.37 -0.54
C GLN A 119 -13.26 -10.73 -1.16
N LEU A 120 -12.29 -11.14 -0.33
CA LEU A 120 -11.00 -11.60 -0.85
C LEU A 120 -11.15 -12.91 -1.64
N ILE A 121 -11.96 -13.85 -1.17
CA ILE A 121 -12.29 -15.07 -1.90
C ILE A 121 -12.92 -14.73 -3.26
N SER A 122 -13.95 -13.88 -3.27
CA SER A 122 -14.61 -13.45 -4.52
C SER A 122 -13.64 -12.77 -5.50
N ALA A 123 -12.69 -11.99 -4.98
CA ALA A 123 -11.65 -11.38 -5.81
C ALA A 123 -10.63 -12.41 -6.34
N ILE A 124 -10.27 -13.41 -5.54
CA ILE A 124 -9.35 -14.49 -5.93
C ILE A 124 -9.97 -15.35 -7.01
N ASP A 125 -11.24 -15.72 -6.84
CA ASP A 125 -11.98 -16.57 -7.77
C ASP A 125 -12.35 -15.84 -9.08
N GLY A 126 -12.15 -14.51 -9.12
CA GLY A 126 -12.44 -13.69 -10.30
C GLY A 126 -13.89 -13.24 -10.42
N ASP A 127 -14.72 -13.52 -9.42
CA ASP A 127 -16.13 -13.07 -9.37
C ASP A 127 -16.25 -11.55 -9.21
N THR A 128 -15.22 -10.92 -8.63
CA THR A 128 -15.15 -9.47 -8.44
C THR A 128 -13.89 -8.90 -9.08
N ASP A 129 -14.07 -8.03 -10.08
CA ASP A 129 -12.98 -7.18 -10.59
C ASP A 129 -12.77 -6.01 -9.64
N ILE A 130 -11.73 -6.12 -8.83
CA ILE A 130 -11.38 -5.13 -7.81
C ILE A 130 -11.11 -3.75 -8.39
N ILE A 131 -10.41 -3.68 -9.53
CA ILE A 131 -10.04 -2.40 -10.13
C ILE A 131 -11.29 -1.73 -10.72
N ALA A 132 -12.14 -2.48 -11.41
CA ALA A 132 -13.41 -1.95 -11.91
C ALA A 132 -14.33 -1.46 -10.76
N ALA A 133 -14.38 -2.18 -9.65
CA ALA A 133 -15.15 -1.78 -8.48
C ALA A 133 -14.60 -0.49 -7.81
N LEU A 134 -13.28 -0.32 -7.78
CA LEU A 134 -12.64 0.91 -7.30
C LEU A 134 -12.94 2.09 -8.23
N ASP A 135 -12.89 1.88 -9.54
CA ASP A 135 -13.20 2.90 -10.55
C ASP A 135 -14.67 3.36 -10.47
N GLU A 136 -15.60 2.42 -10.26
CA GLU A 136 -17.01 2.75 -10.07
C GLU A 136 -17.22 3.61 -8.83
N ARG A 137 -16.64 3.18 -7.72
CA ARG A 137 -16.72 3.93 -6.46
C ARG A 137 -16.12 5.34 -6.55
N GLU A 138 -15.04 5.51 -7.30
CA GLU A 138 -14.43 6.82 -7.52
C GLU A 138 -15.37 7.71 -8.36
N ARG A 139 -15.99 7.15 -9.42
CA ARG A 139 -17.00 7.85 -10.23
C ARG A 139 -18.21 8.29 -9.43
N GLU A 140 -18.76 7.39 -8.60
CA GLU A 140 -19.87 7.71 -7.71
C GLU A 140 -19.49 8.86 -6.75
N SER A 141 -18.34 8.77 -6.11
CA SER A 141 -17.86 9.81 -5.19
C SER A 141 -17.67 11.17 -5.87
N ALA A 142 -17.19 11.19 -7.10
CA ALA A 142 -17.05 12.42 -7.89
C ALA A 142 -18.41 13.03 -8.26
N GLN A 143 -19.42 12.21 -8.58
CA GLN A 143 -20.78 12.67 -8.87
C GLN A 143 -21.45 13.31 -7.65
N PHE A 144 -21.27 12.72 -6.47
CA PHE A 144 -21.80 13.31 -5.22
C PHE A 144 -21.11 14.64 -4.88
N ALA A 145 -19.80 14.75 -5.11
CA ALA A 145 -19.05 15.99 -4.86
C ALA A 145 -19.48 17.14 -5.78
N THR A 146 -19.88 16.86 -7.02
CA THR A 146 -20.42 17.87 -7.96
C THR A 146 -21.87 18.25 -7.71
N GLY A 147 -22.65 17.41 -7.03
CA GLY A 147 -24.07 17.66 -6.70
C GLY A 147 -24.29 18.54 -5.44
N VAL A 148 -23.29 18.69 -4.61
CA VAL A 148 -23.36 19.52 -3.39
C VAL A 148 -22.76 20.91 -3.68
N VAL A 149 -23.44 21.72 -4.47
CA VAL A 149 -23.17 23.15 -4.57
C VAL A 149 -23.83 23.82 -3.37
N GLY A 150 -23.13 23.98 -2.25
CA GLY A 150 -23.72 24.71 -1.15
C GLY A 150 -22.98 24.74 0.20
N ASP A 151 -21.86 24.13 0.38
CA ASP A 151 -21.10 24.36 1.61
C ASP A 151 -19.59 24.43 1.31
N THR A 152 -19.14 25.63 1.00
CA THR A 152 -17.73 25.97 0.93
C THR A 152 -17.17 26.05 2.36
N THR A 153 -17.01 24.90 3.00
CA THR A 153 -16.05 24.85 4.10
C THR A 153 -14.69 25.15 3.47
N PRO A 154 -14.04 26.28 3.81
CA PRO A 154 -12.78 26.62 3.18
C PRO A 154 -11.81 25.47 3.47
N ALA A 155 -11.35 24.82 2.40
CA ALA A 155 -10.26 23.87 2.49
C ALA A 155 -9.14 24.60 3.24
N VAL A 156 -8.78 24.08 4.42
CA VAL A 156 -7.65 24.61 5.17
C VAL A 156 -6.49 24.68 4.19
N PRO A 157 -5.93 25.85 3.90
CA PRO A 157 -4.84 25.96 2.95
C PRO A 157 -3.67 25.21 3.54
N THR A 158 -3.52 23.95 3.16
CA THR A 158 -2.27 23.23 3.39
C THR A 158 -1.27 23.92 2.46
N ASN A 159 -0.42 24.76 3.03
CA ASN A 159 0.66 25.48 2.34
C ASN A 159 1.72 24.53 1.73
N TYR A 160 1.39 23.27 1.53
CA TYR A 160 2.23 22.25 0.93
C TYR A 160 1.56 21.76 -0.35
N ALA A 161 2.02 22.29 -1.47
CA ALA A 161 1.73 21.65 -2.76
C ALA A 161 2.29 20.21 -2.72
N PRO A 162 1.49 19.21 -3.06
CA PRO A 162 1.99 17.84 -3.12
C PRO A 162 3.19 17.78 -4.06
N ALA A 163 4.26 17.14 -3.62
CA ALA A 163 5.43 16.95 -4.46
C ALA A 163 5.04 16.07 -5.68
N PRO A 164 5.61 16.35 -6.86
CA PRO A 164 5.35 15.53 -8.03
C PRO A 164 5.75 14.07 -7.77
N PRO A 165 5.03 13.10 -8.34
CA PRO A 165 5.37 11.70 -8.23
C PRO A 165 6.82 11.45 -8.65
N ARG A 166 7.49 10.55 -7.96
CA ARG A 166 8.85 10.13 -8.27
C ARG A 166 8.95 8.62 -8.22
N ILE A 167 9.54 8.04 -9.25
CA ILE A 167 9.85 6.63 -9.34
C ILE A 167 11.38 6.50 -9.36
N ARG A 168 11.93 5.64 -8.54
CA ARG A 168 13.36 5.35 -8.47
C ARG A 168 13.60 3.87 -8.49
N TRP A 169 14.61 3.46 -9.23
CA TRP A 169 15.02 2.07 -9.37
C TRP A 169 16.35 1.84 -8.67
N PHE A 170 16.50 0.67 -8.07
CA PHE A 170 17.71 0.24 -7.40
C PHE A 170 17.97 -1.23 -7.74
N GLU A 171 19.23 -1.57 -7.87
CA GLU A 171 19.67 -2.95 -8.00
C GLU A 171 19.88 -3.54 -6.61
N PRO A 172 19.25 -4.68 -6.27
CA PRO A 172 19.51 -5.33 -5.01
C PRO A 172 20.92 -5.92 -5.00
N ALA A 173 21.64 -5.73 -3.91
CA ALA A 173 22.98 -6.32 -3.75
C ALA A 173 22.86 -7.86 -3.77
N GLY A 174 23.50 -8.50 -4.74
CA GLY A 174 23.67 -9.95 -4.79
C GLY A 174 22.57 -10.76 -5.50
N ASN A 175 21.57 -10.14 -6.10
CA ASN A 175 20.57 -10.85 -6.88
C ASN A 175 20.23 -10.11 -8.17
N ALA A 176 20.81 -10.55 -9.29
CA ALA A 176 20.65 -9.94 -10.61
C ALA A 176 19.24 -10.15 -11.21
N ASP A 177 18.47 -11.10 -10.65
CA ASP A 177 17.13 -11.45 -11.14
C ASP A 177 16.02 -10.64 -10.45
N GLN A 178 16.38 -9.66 -9.63
CA GLN A 178 15.44 -8.80 -8.94
C GLN A 178 15.73 -7.34 -9.20
N GLN A 179 14.72 -6.52 -9.09
CA GLN A 179 14.79 -5.06 -9.16
C GLN A 179 13.99 -4.45 -8.01
N ILE A 180 14.49 -3.35 -7.46
CA ILE A 180 13.77 -2.61 -6.42
C ILE A 180 13.25 -1.31 -7.03
N VAL A 181 11.96 -1.04 -6.88
CA VAL A 181 11.34 0.23 -7.25
C VAL A 181 10.81 0.93 -6.01
N GLU A 182 11.18 2.20 -5.85
CA GLU A 182 10.62 3.11 -4.84
C GLU A 182 9.71 4.12 -5.55
N ILE A 183 8.47 4.23 -5.09
CA ILE A 183 7.45 5.13 -5.60
C ILE A 183 7.09 6.13 -4.51
N ARG A 184 7.27 7.42 -4.80
CA ARG A 184 6.85 8.51 -3.92
C ARG A 184 5.76 9.32 -4.60
N THR A 185 4.62 9.45 -3.93
CA THR A 185 3.46 10.17 -4.49
C THR A 185 2.52 10.64 -3.37
N SER A 186 1.44 11.29 -3.73
CA SER A 186 0.34 11.60 -2.82
C SER A 186 -0.52 10.36 -2.57
N ASP A 187 -1.01 10.23 -1.33
CA ASP A 187 -1.96 9.17 -0.98
C ASP A 187 -3.29 9.35 -1.71
N ALA A 188 -3.81 8.27 -2.26
CA ALA A 188 -5.11 8.22 -2.90
C ALA A 188 -5.81 6.89 -2.60
N PRO A 189 -7.16 6.87 -2.56
CA PRO A 189 -7.92 5.63 -2.40
C PRO A 189 -7.57 4.61 -3.48
N GLY A 190 -7.26 3.37 -3.07
CA GLY A 190 -6.94 2.29 -4.00
C GLY A 190 -5.57 2.38 -4.68
N LEU A 191 -4.72 3.37 -4.32
CA LEU A 191 -3.42 3.57 -4.96
C LEU A 191 -2.56 2.30 -4.94
N LEU A 192 -2.40 1.66 -3.78
CA LEU A 192 -1.63 0.43 -3.65
C LEU A 192 -2.19 -0.68 -4.55
N ALA A 193 -3.50 -0.87 -4.58
CA ALA A 193 -4.15 -1.86 -5.45
C ALA A 193 -3.88 -1.58 -6.93
N ARG A 194 -3.96 -0.32 -7.37
CA ARG A 194 -3.72 0.09 -8.76
C ARG A 194 -2.26 -0.11 -9.17
N ILE A 195 -1.30 0.26 -8.31
CA ILE A 195 0.13 0.04 -8.58
C ILE A 195 0.40 -1.47 -8.71
N THR A 196 -0.03 -2.27 -7.73
CA THR A 196 0.25 -3.71 -7.72
C THR A 196 -0.48 -4.47 -8.83
N ALA A 197 -1.72 -4.07 -9.18
CA ALA A 197 -2.43 -4.61 -10.35
C ALA A 197 -1.73 -4.23 -11.67
N THR A 198 -1.08 -3.07 -11.73
CA THR A 198 -0.31 -2.68 -12.90
C THR A 198 0.93 -3.54 -13.06
N LEU A 199 1.66 -3.81 -11.98
CA LEU A 199 2.80 -4.74 -11.98
C LEU A 199 2.38 -6.15 -12.41
N GLU A 200 1.28 -6.66 -11.84
CA GLU A 200 0.71 -7.96 -12.20
C GLU A 200 0.39 -8.06 -13.70
N ARG A 201 -0.30 -7.06 -14.28
CA ARG A 201 -0.65 -7.04 -15.71
C ARG A 201 0.56 -7.06 -16.63
N HIS A 202 1.71 -6.57 -16.18
CA HIS A 202 2.98 -6.63 -16.90
C HIS A 202 3.77 -7.92 -16.61
N GLY A 203 3.17 -8.89 -15.95
CA GLY A 203 3.79 -10.19 -15.69
C GLY A 203 4.85 -10.18 -14.59
N VAL A 204 4.94 -9.08 -13.82
CA VAL A 204 5.92 -8.93 -12.75
C VAL A 204 5.37 -9.53 -11.47
N ASP A 205 6.20 -10.30 -10.78
CA ASP A 205 5.90 -10.83 -9.45
C ASP A 205 6.56 -9.99 -8.36
N ILE A 206 5.88 -9.84 -7.23
CA ILE A 206 6.33 -9.03 -6.10
C ILE A 206 6.87 -9.96 -5.02
N ALA A 207 8.20 -10.02 -4.90
CA ALA A 207 8.87 -10.85 -3.91
C ALA A 207 8.64 -10.32 -2.48
N TRP A 208 8.70 -8.99 -2.31
CA TRP A 208 8.31 -8.32 -1.08
C TRP A 208 7.88 -6.87 -1.37
N ALA A 209 7.08 -6.31 -0.48
CA ALA A 209 6.65 -4.93 -0.53
C ALA A 209 6.77 -4.27 0.84
N LYS A 210 7.14 -3.00 0.85
CA LYS A 210 7.09 -2.15 2.03
C LYS A 210 6.37 -0.86 1.68
N VAL A 211 5.23 -0.65 2.29
CA VAL A 211 4.35 0.50 2.07
C VAL A 211 4.39 1.39 3.30
N ASN A 212 4.54 2.69 3.11
CA ASN A 212 4.52 3.67 4.20
C ASN A 212 3.74 4.91 3.79
N THR A 213 2.66 5.19 4.49
CA THR A 213 1.87 6.41 4.32
C THR A 213 2.16 7.39 5.46
N LEU A 214 2.70 8.55 5.10
CA LEU A 214 3.10 9.63 6.02
C LEU A 214 2.27 10.88 5.74
N GLY A 215 1.20 11.08 6.51
CA GLY A 215 0.26 12.17 6.23
C GLY A 215 -0.45 11.97 4.90
N SER A 216 -0.25 12.88 3.96
CA SER A 216 -0.76 12.80 2.58
C SER A 216 0.24 12.24 1.57
N SER A 217 1.41 11.79 2.02
CA SER A 217 2.47 11.28 1.15
C SER A 217 2.66 9.79 1.35
N VAL A 218 2.95 9.11 0.26
CA VAL A 218 3.23 7.67 0.22
C VAL A 218 4.67 7.46 -0.23
N VAL A 219 5.35 6.52 0.41
CA VAL A 219 6.65 5.99 0.01
C VAL A 219 6.55 4.48 0.00
N ASP A 220 6.31 3.92 -1.18
CA ASP A 220 6.16 2.49 -1.39
C ASP A 220 7.40 1.93 -2.07
N THR A 221 7.88 0.80 -1.58
CA THR A 221 9.04 0.10 -2.12
C THR A 221 8.64 -1.33 -2.42
N PHE A 222 8.91 -1.77 -3.64
CA PHE A 222 8.64 -3.13 -4.09
C PHE A 222 9.93 -3.77 -4.58
N CYS A 223 10.16 -5.01 -4.19
CA CYS A 223 11.14 -5.89 -4.80
C CYS A 223 10.42 -6.76 -5.83
N LEU A 224 10.82 -6.62 -7.07
CA LEU A 224 10.18 -7.21 -8.23
C LEU A 224 11.06 -8.33 -8.79
N SER A 225 10.45 -9.40 -9.26
CA SER A 225 11.11 -10.37 -10.13
C SER A 225 11.48 -9.71 -11.47
N THR A 226 12.39 -10.30 -12.21
CA THR A 226 12.72 -9.85 -13.56
C THR A 226 11.47 -9.78 -14.44
N GLY A 227 11.29 -8.66 -15.10
CA GLY A 227 10.13 -8.35 -15.91
C GLY A 227 10.49 -7.59 -17.18
N PRO A 228 9.54 -6.85 -17.78
CA PRO A 228 9.79 -5.96 -18.89
C PRO A 228 10.84 -4.89 -18.57
N GLU A 229 11.32 -4.18 -19.58
CA GLU A 229 12.24 -3.06 -19.41
C GLU A 229 11.70 -2.03 -18.40
N GLN A 230 12.59 -1.48 -17.59
CA GLN A 230 12.25 -0.46 -16.57
C GLN A 230 11.41 0.68 -17.13
N ALA A 231 11.73 1.17 -18.33
CA ALA A 231 10.99 2.27 -18.96
C ALA A 231 9.51 1.94 -19.21
N VAL A 232 9.21 0.68 -19.54
CA VAL A 232 7.83 0.21 -19.76
C VAL A 232 7.09 0.17 -18.43
N LEU A 233 7.70 -0.38 -17.39
CA LEU A 233 7.10 -0.43 -16.04
C LEU A 233 6.94 0.96 -15.45
N GLU A 234 7.93 1.83 -15.62
CA GLU A 234 7.86 3.21 -15.12
C GLU A 234 6.70 3.99 -15.75
N ALA A 235 6.53 3.90 -17.07
CA ALA A 235 5.42 4.51 -17.77
C ALA A 235 4.06 3.94 -17.32
N ALA A 236 3.98 2.63 -17.15
CA ALA A 236 2.77 1.96 -16.66
C ALA A 236 2.42 2.37 -15.23
N ILE A 237 3.38 2.39 -14.31
CA ILE A 237 3.19 2.85 -12.94
C ILE A 237 2.78 4.33 -12.94
N ALA A 238 3.49 5.19 -13.68
CA ALA A 238 3.18 6.62 -13.75
C ALA A 238 1.74 6.90 -14.21
N SER A 239 1.16 6.04 -15.06
CA SER A 239 -0.20 6.20 -15.56
C SER A 239 -1.30 6.02 -14.50
N VAL A 240 -0.99 5.35 -13.39
CA VAL A 240 -1.93 5.09 -12.28
C VAL A 240 -1.66 5.94 -11.04
N LEU A 241 -0.61 6.76 -11.06
CA LEU A 241 -0.33 7.68 -9.97
C LEU A 241 -1.24 8.92 -10.02
N PRO A 242 -1.59 9.50 -8.84
CA PRO A 242 -2.37 10.71 -8.79
C PRO A 242 -1.71 11.85 -9.58
N ALA A 243 -2.47 12.52 -10.44
CA ALA A 243 -2.01 13.70 -11.15
C ALA A 243 -1.73 14.85 -10.18
N VAL A 244 -0.64 15.57 -10.39
CA VAL A 244 -0.38 16.81 -9.65
C VAL A 244 -1.38 17.86 -10.13
N ALA A 245 -2.23 18.34 -9.24
CA ALA A 245 -3.10 19.46 -9.56
C ALA A 245 -2.25 20.66 -10.04
N PRO A 246 -2.59 21.31 -11.16
CA PRO A 246 -1.84 22.46 -11.66
C PRO A 246 -1.81 23.54 -10.60
N GLN A 247 -0.62 24.00 -10.25
CA GLN A 247 -0.47 25.13 -9.32
C GLN A 247 -1.16 26.36 -9.90
N PRO A 248 -1.97 27.09 -9.11
CA PRO A 248 -2.42 28.40 -9.55
C PRO A 248 -1.18 29.25 -9.80
N LYS A 249 -1.01 29.73 -11.04
CA LYS A 249 0.05 30.67 -11.39
C LYS A 249 -0.02 31.84 -10.39
N LYS A 250 1.05 32.05 -9.62
CA LYS A 250 1.20 33.29 -8.83
C LYS A 250 0.93 34.45 -9.81
N ALA A 251 -0.17 35.17 -9.61
CA ALA A 251 -0.38 36.44 -10.29
C ALA A 251 0.84 37.31 -10.00
N ALA A 252 1.56 37.68 -11.05
CA ALA A 252 2.64 38.64 -10.92
C ALA A 252 2.02 39.91 -10.40
N ALA A 253 2.38 40.29 -9.18
CA ALA A 253 2.07 41.62 -8.64
C ALA A 253 2.85 42.64 -9.47
N SER A 254 2.10 43.41 -10.24
CA SER A 254 2.60 44.64 -10.88
C SER A 254 2.59 45.76 -9.88
#